data_2ee8542ef4f5f80821aeba5671ca64f9
#
_entry.id   2ee8542ef4f5f80821aeba5671ca64f9
#
_cell.length_a   1.000
_cell.length_b   1.000
_cell.length_c   1.000
_cell.angle_alpha   90.00
_cell.angle_beta   90.00
_cell.angle_gamma   90.00
#
_symmetry.space_group_name_H-M   'P 1'
#
loop_
_entity.id
_entity.type
_entity.pdbx_description
1 polymer ?
#
loop_
_entity_poly.entity_id
_entity_poly.type
_entity_poly.pdbx_seq_one_letter_code
_entity_poly.pdbx_strand_id
1 'polypeptide(L)'
;MSMIKCISPVNGEVYAERPAMPLDMAKQVISRARQAQKAWARRPLDERVNLVLAGVARLNEMVDEVVPEIAWQMGRPVRYGGEFKGFNERSNYVASIAADALKPLVIEESDRFERRIAREAHGVVFVVAPWNYPYMTAINTVAPALMAGNTVIIKHASQTILVGERMVRAFVEAGVPADVFQNIFLDHETTAALIAAKSFDFVNFTGSVEGGRSIERAAAGTFTGLGLELGGKDPGYVMEDADLDAAVDTLMDGATYNSGQCCCGIERIYVHESLYDAFVEKSVAWVSNYKLGNPLDPETTLGPMANKRFAATVREQIADAVAKGAKALIDPKLFPADDGGAYLAPQILVNVDHSMAFMREETFGPAVGIMKVKSDSQAIELMNDSQYGLTASLWTRDAERAARIGADIETGTVFMNRADYLDPALCWTGVKETGRGGSLSVIGFQNLTRPKSYHLKKVTA
;
A
#
# COMPACT_ATOMS: atom_id res chain seq x y z
N MET A 1 -6.57 -22.54 -21.20
CA MET A 1 -6.47 -21.31 -20.41
C MET A 1 -5.54 -21.59 -19.23
N SER A 2 -4.57 -20.73 -18.97
CA SER A 2 -3.73 -20.85 -17.76
C SER A 2 -4.57 -20.59 -16.52
N MET A 3 -4.26 -21.32 -15.43
CA MET A 3 -4.94 -21.11 -14.13
C MET A 3 -4.06 -20.22 -13.26
N ILE A 4 -4.65 -19.18 -12.70
CA ILE A 4 -4.03 -18.35 -11.68
C ILE A 4 -4.38 -18.97 -10.32
N LYS A 5 -3.36 -19.31 -9.53
CA LYS A 5 -3.51 -20.04 -8.28
C LYS A 5 -3.07 -19.21 -7.09
N CYS A 6 -3.86 -19.20 -6.03
CA CYS A 6 -3.49 -18.78 -4.70
C CYS A 6 -3.02 -20.02 -3.92
N ILE A 7 -1.73 -20.05 -3.60
CA ILE A 7 -1.16 -21.09 -2.73
C ILE A 7 -1.21 -20.57 -1.30
N SER A 8 -1.91 -21.28 -0.43
CA SER A 8 -2.00 -20.89 0.97
C SER A 8 -0.65 -21.02 1.69
N PRO A 9 -0.21 -20.01 2.42
CA PRO A 9 0.99 -20.12 3.25
C PRO A 9 0.76 -20.99 4.50
N VAL A 10 -0.49 -21.31 4.82
CA VAL A 10 -0.85 -22.07 6.01
C VAL A 10 -0.43 -23.53 5.89
N ASN A 11 -0.65 -24.12 4.70
CA ASN A 11 -0.40 -25.55 4.45
C ASN A 11 0.32 -25.85 3.12
N GLY A 12 0.58 -24.83 2.29
CA GLY A 12 1.23 -24.98 1.00
C GLY A 12 0.33 -25.49 -0.13
N GLU A 13 -0.97 -25.63 0.09
CA GLU A 13 -1.94 -26.15 -0.89
C GLU A 13 -2.61 -25.02 -1.68
N VAL A 14 -3.23 -25.39 -2.81
CA VAL A 14 -4.05 -24.47 -3.59
C VAL A 14 -5.32 -24.15 -2.82
N TYR A 15 -5.45 -22.91 -2.33
CA TYR A 15 -6.65 -22.44 -1.63
C TYR A 15 -7.75 -21.99 -2.60
N ALA A 16 -7.36 -21.29 -3.64
CA ALA A 16 -8.28 -20.81 -4.68
C ALA A 16 -7.58 -20.75 -6.02
N GLU A 17 -8.32 -20.98 -7.10
CA GLU A 17 -7.82 -20.83 -8.46
C GLU A 17 -8.88 -20.24 -9.38
N ARG A 18 -8.43 -19.48 -10.38
CA ARG A 18 -9.31 -18.87 -11.41
C ARG A 18 -8.64 -18.97 -12.78
N PRO A 19 -9.41 -19.21 -13.85
CA PRO A 19 -8.86 -19.17 -15.20
C PRO A 19 -8.41 -17.75 -15.56
N ALA A 20 -7.24 -17.62 -16.14
CA ALA A 20 -6.81 -16.34 -16.72
C ALA A 20 -7.74 -15.96 -17.88
N MET A 21 -8.23 -14.73 -17.87
CA MET A 21 -9.12 -14.23 -18.91
C MET A 21 -8.33 -13.99 -20.21
N PRO A 22 -8.79 -14.55 -21.35
CA PRO A 22 -8.18 -14.28 -22.64
C PRO A 22 -8.24 -12.80 -23.02
N LEU A 23 -7.24 -12.33 -23.77
CA LEU A 23 -7.07 -10.93 -24.17
C LEU A 23 -8.35 -10.34 -24.80
N ASP A 24 -9.02 -11.07 -25.69
CA ASP A 24 -10.20 -10.56 -26.39
C ASP A 24 -11.43 -10.46 -25.45
N MET A 25 -11.56 -11.37 -24.49
CA MET A 25 -12.58 -11.27 -23.45
C MET A 25 -12.31 -10.06 -22.53
N ALA A 26 -11.06 -9.84 -22.15
CA ALA A 26 -10.68 -8.68 -21.35
C ALA A 26 -10.98 -7.36 -22.09
N LYS A 27 -10.70 -7.28 -23.40
CA LYS A 27 -11.07 -6.12 -24.23
C LYS A 27 -12.59 -5.87 -24.24
N GLN A 28 -13.40 -6.93 -24.25
CA GLN A 28 -14.87 -6.78 -24.18
C GLN A 28 -15.33 -6.23 -22.84
N VAL A 29 -14.73 -6.71 -21.71
CA VAL A 29 -14.98 -6.17 -20.37
C VAL A 29 -14.64 -4.67 -20.32
N ILE A 30 -13.47 -4.28 -20.83
CA ILE A 30 -13.03 -2.89 -20.87
C ILE A 30 -13.97 -2.03 -21.75
N SER A 31 -14.43 -2.57 -22.87
CA SER A 31 -15.38 -1.87 -23.77
C SER A 31 -16.71 -1.58 -23.06
N ARG A 32 -17.25 -2.54 -22.29
CA ARG A 32 -18.47 -2.30 -21.49
C ARG A 32 -18.23 -1.24 -20.42
N ALA A 33 -17.11 -1.31 -19.69
CA ALA A 33 -16.74 -0.28 -18.73
C ALA A 33 -16.69 1.11 -19.36
N ARG A 34 -16.08 1.23 -20.55
CA ARG A 34 -15.98 2.51 -21.28
C ARG A 34 -17.35 3.05 -21.73
N GLN A 35 -18.28 2.16 -22.08
CA GLN A 35 -19.67 2.56 -22.41
C GLN A 35 -20.41 3.03 -21.15
N ALA A 36 -20.31 2.28 -20.06
CA ALA A 36 -20.95 2.59 -18.79
C ALA A 36 -20.44 3.90 -18.17
N GLN A 37 -19.17 4.24 -18.39
CA GLN A 37 -18.51 5.42 -17.82
C GLN A 37 -19.23 6.72 -18.13
N LYS A 38 -19.74 6.88 -19.36
CA LYS A 38 -20.42 8.13 -19.76
C LYS A 38 -21.72 8.36 -18.98
N ALA A 39 -22.48 7.31 -18.71
CA ALA A 39 -23.69 7.39 -17.92
C ALA A 39 -23.35 7.58 -16.43
N TRP A 40 -22.35 6.87 -15.92
CA TRP A 40 -21.86 6.98 -14.55
C TRP A 40 -21.36 8.40 -14.22
N ALA A 41 -20.53 9.00 -15.08
CA ALA A 41 -20.01 10.34 -14.87
C ALA A 41 -21.10 11.44 -14.87
N ARG A 42 -22.26 11.19 -15.49
CA ARG A 42 -23.39 12.14 -15.50
C ARG A 42 -24.27 12.06 -14.26
N ARG A 43 -24.16 11.02 -13.45
CA ARG A 43 -24.89 10.94 -12.18
C ARG A 43 -24.45 12.05 -11.25
N PRO A 44 -25.33 12.63 -10.44
CA PRO A 44 -24.95 13.57 -9.39
C PRO A 44 -23.84 13.03 -8.50
N LEU A 45 -22.95 13.89 -8.02
CA LEU A 45 -21.80 13.48 -7.21
C LEU A 45 -22.25 12.76 -5.93
N ASP A 46 -23.26 13.31 -5.24
CA ASP A 46 -23.83 12.75 -4.03
C ASP A 46 -24.38 11.34 -4.22
N GLU A 47 -25.02 11.07 -5.37
CA GLU A 47 -25.48 9.73 -5.72
C GLU A 47 -24.30 8.75 -5.85
N ARG A 48 -23.22 9.15 -6.55
CA ARG A 48 -22.02 8.32 -6.68
C ARG A 48 -21.35 8.06 -5.35
N VAL A 49 -21.21 9.10 -4.51
CA VAL A 49 -20.65 8.99 -3.16
C VAL A 49 -21.47 8.03 -2.30
N ASN A 50 -22.81 8.17 -2.29
CA ASN A 50 -23.69 7.32 -1.51
C ASN A 50 -23.62 5.85 -1.95
N LEU A 51 -23.56 5.57 -3.25
CA LEU A 51 -23.42 4.20 -3.77
C LEU A 51 -22.06 3.58 -3.39
N VAL A 52 -20.98 4.35 -3.43
CA VAL A 52 -19.65 3.88 -3.00
C VAL A 52 -19.65 3.56 -1.51
N LEU A 53 -20.20 4.44 -0.66
CA LEU A 53 -20.31 4.20 0.78
C LEU A 53 -21.23 3.03 1.12
N ALA A 54 -22.31 2.83 0.37
CA ALA A 54 -23.15 1.64 0.51
C ALA A 54 -22.38 0.34 0.16
N GLY A 55 -21.52 0.37 -0.87
CA GLY A 55 -20.62 -0.74 -1.20
C GLY A 55 -19.61 -1.04 -0.09
N VAL A 56 -19.08 0.00 0.54
CA VAL A 56 -18.19 -0.11 1.72
C VAL A 56 -18.94 -0.76 2.89
N ALA A 57 -20.14 -0.29 3.20
CA ALA A 57 -20.96 -0.86 4.26
C ALA A 57 -21.31 -2.33 3.99
N ARG A 58 -21.65 -2.67 2.74
CA ARG A 58 -21.95 -4.05 2.34
C ARG A 58 -20.74 -4.98 2.49
N LEU A 59 -19.53 -4.49 2.18
CA LEU A 59 -18.30 -5.28 2.39
C LEU A 59 -18.06 -5.54 3.90
N ASN A 60 -18.36 -4.57 4.76
CA ASN A 60 -18.26 -4.75 6.22
C ASN A 60 -19.16 -5.86 6.76
N GLU A 61 -20.33 -6.08 6.15
CA GLU A 61 -21.23 -7.18 6.50
C GLU A 61 -20.67 -8.56 6.13
N MET A 62 -19.63 -8.61 5.29
CA MET A 62 -18.98 -9.84 4.85
C MET A 62 -17.76 -10.21 5.72
N VAL A 63 -17.59 -9.61 6.91
CA VAL A 63 -16.42 -9.78 7.77
C VAL A 63 -16.12 -11.25 8.09
N ASP A 64 -17.16 -12.05 8.38
CA ASP A 64 -17.02 -13.46 8.75
C ASP A 64 -16.54 -14.34 7.57
N GLU A 65 -16.75 -13.91 6.34
CA GLU A 65 -16.23 -14.55 5.13
C GLU A 65 -14.80 -14.08 4.83
N VAL A 66 -14.60 -12.77 4.86
CA VAL A 66 -13.39 -12.09 4.37
C VAL A 66 -12.19 -12.30 5.30
N VAL A 67 -12.39 -12.28 6.63
CA VAL A 67 -11.27 -12.38 7.58
C VAL A 67 -10.58 -13.73 7.51
N PRO A 68 -11.28 -14.88 7.55
CA PRO A 68 -10.65 -16.18 7.35
C PRO A 68 -10.02 -16.34 5.96
N GLU A 69 -10.65 -15.77 4.91
CA GLU A 69 -10.08 -15.82 3.55
C GLU A 69 -8.73 -15.11 3.46
N ILE A 70 -8.55 -13.96 4.15
CA ILE A 70 -7.25 -13.26 4.22
C ILE A 70 -6.21 -14.13 4.93
N ALA A 71 -6.58 -14.77 6.05
CA ALA A 71 -5.69 -15.66 6.77
C ALA A 71 -5.23 -16.83 5.88
N TRP A 72 -6.14 -17.47 5.17
CA TRP A 72 -5.82 -18.55 4.23
C TRP A 72 -4.98 -18.08 3.04
N GLN A 73 -5.28 -16.92 2.46
CA GLN A 73 -4.62 -16.44 1.25
C GLN A 73 -3.23 -15.87 1.52
N MET A 74 -3.01 -15.14 2.63
CA MET A 74 -1.76 -14.45 2.84
C MET A 74 -1.17 -14.54 4.26
N GLY A 75 -1.79 -15.30 5.16
CA GLY A 75 -1.21 -15.63 6.47
C GLY A 75 -1.47 -14.62 7.59
N ARG A 76 -2.29 -13.58 7.38
CA ARG A 76 -2.61 -12.63 8.46
C ARG A 76 -3.44 -13.29 9.54
N PRO A 77 -3.02 -13.22 10.83
CA PRO A 77 -3.80 -13.79 11.94
C PRO A 77 -5.21 -13.18 12.04
N VAL A 78 -6.22 -14.03 12.19
CA VAL A 78 -7.64 -13.62 12.28
C VAL A 78 -7.91 -12.65 13.44
N ARG A 79 -7.10 -12.67 14.49
CA ARG A 79 -7.21 -11.74 15.64
C ARG A 79 -7.06 -10.27 15.25
N TYR A 80 -6.37 -9.97 14.17
CA TYR A 80 -6.21 -8.61 13.66
C TYR A 80 -7.38 -8.18 12.78
N GLY A 81 -8.35 -9.07 12.54
CA GLY A 81 -9.50 -8.83 11.71
C GLY A 81 -9.15 -8.66 10.24
N GLY A 82 -10.12 -8.15 9.48
CA GLY A 82 -9.89 -7.61 8.16
C GLY A 82 -9.34 -6.19 8.26
N GLU A 83 -9.07 -5.60 7.14
CA GLU A 83 -8.56 -4.22 7.04
C GLU A 83 -9.65 -3.16 7.25
N PHE A 84 -10.80 -3.55 7.81
CA PHE A 84 -12.03 -2.77 7.77
C PHE A 84 -11.93 -1.42 8.48
N LYS A 85 -11.14 -1.30 9.56
CA LYS A 85 -10.96 -0.01 10.23
C LYS A 85 -10.34 1.02 9.28
N GLY A 86 -9.18 0.71 8.69
CA GLY A 86 -8.52 1.60 7.75
C GLY A 86 -9.27 1.73 6.42
N PHE A 87 -9.92 0.66 5.95
CA PHE A 87 -10.78 0.68 4.77
C PHE A 87 -11.93 1.69 4.93
N ASN A 88 -12.62 1.68 6.07
CA ASN A 88 -13.70 2.61 6.39
C ASN A 88 -13.21 4.04 6.59
N GLU A 89 -12.11 4.21 7.33
CA GLU A 89 -11.50 5.52 7.59
C GLU A 89 -11.18 6.23 6.28
N ARG A 90 -10.50 5.55 5.35
CA ARG A 90 -10.12 6.09 4.05
C ARG A 90 -11.34 6.37 3.18
N SER A 91 -12.29 5.44 3.10
CA SER A 91 -13.51 5.60 2.30
C SER A 91 -14.36 6.79 2.78
N ASN A 92 -14.56 6.90 4.09
CA ASN A 92 -15.35 7.98 4.69
C ASN A 92 -14.66 9.33 4.51
N TYR A 93 -13.33 9.39 4.69
CA TYR A 93 -12.61 10.63 4.50
C TYR A 93 -12.68 11.12 3.05
N VAL A 94 -12.36 10.28 2.06
CA VAL A 94 -12.43 10.70 0.65
C VAL A 94 -13.85 11.07 0.24
N ALA A 95 -14.88 10.40 0.79
CA ALA A 95 -16.27 10.78 0.58
C ALA A 95 -16.57 12.19 1.11
N SER A 96 -16.08 12.51 2.32
CA SER A 96 -16.31 13.81 2.95
C SER A 96 -15.70 14.99 2.22
N ILE A 97 -14.58 14.79 1.51
CA ILE A 97 -13.88 15.83 0.75
C ILE A 97 -14.24 15.86 -0.74
N ALA A 98 -15.00 14.88 -1.24
CA ALA A 98 -15.23 14.70 -2.67
C ALA A 98 -15.81 15.96 -3.36
N ALA A 99 -16.77 16.62 -2.74
CA ALA A 99 -17.39 17.81 -3.28
C ALA A 99 -16.38 18.98 -3.44
N ASP A 100 -15.55 19.20 -2.43
CA ASP A 100 -14.53 20.25 -2.46
C ASP A 100 -13.37 19.90 -3.41
N ALA A 101 -12.94 18.64 -3.43
CA ALA A 101 -11.85 18.18 -4.28
C ALA A 101 -12.20 18.22 -5.78
N LEU A 102 -13.47 18.02 -6.12
CA LEU A 102 -13.96 17.97 -7.52
C LEU A 102 -14.60 19.26 -7.99
N LYS A 103 -14.77 20.27 -7.11
CA LYS A 103 -15.33 21.55 -7.54
C LYS A 103 -14.45 22.24 -8.57
N PRO A 104 -15.06 22.91 -9.55
CA PRO A 104 -14.29 23.73 -10.50
C PRO A 104 -13.53 24.88 -9.81
N LEU A 105 -12.32 25.14 -10.25
CA LEU A 105 -11.60 26.36 -9.89
C LEU A 105 -12.15 27.49 -10.78
N VAL A 106 -12.96 28.37 -10.20
CA VAL A 106 -13.52 29.55 -10.88
C VAL A 106 -12.46 30.63 -10.94
N ILE A 107 -12.13 31.07 -12.15
CA ILE A 107 -11.15 32.14 -12.41
C ILE A 107 -11.87 33.48 -12.57
N GLU A 108 -13.01 33.47 -13.28
CA GLU A 108 -13.82 34.65 -13.51
C GLU A 108 -15.27 34.22 -13.79
N GLU A 109 -16.19 34.94 -13.17
CA GLU A 109 -17.61 34.92 -13.53
C GLU A 109 -18.09 36.37 -13.60
N SER A 110 -18.23 36.88 -14.84
CA SER A 110 -18.65 38.25 -15.13
C SER A 110 -19.71 38.27 -16.22
N ASP A 111 -20.27 39.45 -16.52
CA ASP A 111 -21.20 39.61 -17.65
C ASP A 111 -20.56 39.31 -19.00
N ARG A 112 -19.22 39.38 -19.09
CA ARG A 112 -18.48 39.17 -20.32
C ARG A 112 -17.91 37.76 -20.45
N PHE A 113 -17.49 37.14 -19.38
CA PHE A 113 -16.80 35.85 -19.40
C PHE A 113 -17.21 34.94 -18.28
N GLU A 114 -17.24 33.62 -18.58
CA GLU A 114 -17.18 32.54 -17.62
C GLU A 114 -15.87 31.77 -17.87
N ARG A 115 -14.94 31.83 -16.90
CA ARG A 115 -13.66 31.15 -17.00
C ARG A 115 -13.48 30.24 -15.78
N ARG A 116 -13.32 28.95 -16.03
CA ARG A 116 -13.11 27.97 -14.97
C ARG A 116 -12.27 26.79 -15.43
N ILE A 117 -11.65 26.11 -14.49
CA ILE A 117 -10.98 24.82 -14.70
C ILE A 117 -11.81 23.76 -13.99
N ALA A 118 -12.44 22.86 -14.74
CA ALA A 118 -13.18 21.74 -14.20
C ALA A 118 -12.26 20.52 -14.03
N ARG A 119 -12.66 19.60 -13.13
CA ARG A 119 -12.07 18.29 -12.96
C ARG A 119 -12.94 17.26 -13.66
N GLU A 120 -12.41 16.61 -14.70
CA GLU A 120 -13.12 15.58 -15.45
C GLU A 120 -12.52 14.20 -15.17
N ALA A 121 -13.37 13.17 -15.07
CA ALA A 121 -12.92 11.78 -14.99
C ALA A 121 -11.98 11.43 -16.16
N HIS A 122 -10.97 10.61 -15.91
CA HIS A 122 -10.11 10.09 -16.98
C HIS A 122 -10.90 9.18 -17.94
N GLY A 123 -11.72 8.30 -17.39
CA GLY A 123 -12.49 7.30 -18.14
C GLY A 123 -12.48 5.94 -17.45
N VAL A 124 -11.72 4.98 -17.99
CA VAL A 124 -11.54 3.64 -17.41
C VAL A 124 -10.22 3.62 -16.63
N VAL A 125 -10.31 3.43 -15.33
CA VAL A 125 -9.16 3.29 -14.41
C VAL A 125 -8.89 1.81 -14.18
N PHE A 126 -7.64 1.39 -14.38
CA PHE A 126 -7.18 0.04 -14.08
C PHE A 126 -6.41 0.02 -12.77
N VAL A 127 -6.88 -0.76 -11.80
CA VAL A 127 -6.26 -0.92 -10.49
C VAL A 127 -5.61 -2.29 -10.42
N VAL A 128 -4.27 -2.31 -10.33
CA VAL A 128 -3.49 -3.52 -10.09
C VAL A 128 -3.10 -3.53 -8.61
N ALA A 129 -3.86 -4.28 -7.81
CA ALA A 129 -3.80 -4.25 -6.36
C ALA A 129 -2.82 -5.29 -5.79
N PRO A 130 -2.15 -4.98 -4.66
CA PRO A 130 -1.20 -5.85 -4.00
C PRO A 130 -1.89 -6.90 -3.13
N TRP A 131 -1.08 -7.78 -2.54
CA TRP A 131 -1.56 -8.87 -1.68
C TRP A 131 -1.43 -8.57 -0.18
N ASN A 132 -0.56 -7.63 0.23
CA ASN A 132 -0.22 -7.43 1.65
C ASN A 132 -1.31 -6.72 2.47
N TYR A 133 -1.95 -5.70 1.91
CA TYR A 133 -3.14 -5.03 2.44
C TYR A 133 -4.18 -4.89 1.31
N PRO A 134 -4.76 -6.04 0.89
CA PRO A 134 -5.46 -6.11 -0.41
C PRO A 134 -6.71 -5.24 -0.49
N TYR A 135 -7.50 -5.12 0.57
CA TYR A 135 -8.68 -4.25 0.60
C TYR A 135 -8.31 -2.80 0.79
N MET A 136 -7.48 -2.53 1.80
CA MET A 136 -7.15 -1.18 2.25
C MET A 136 -6.32 -0.40 1.22
N THR A 137 -5.45 -1.07 0.48
CA THR A 137 -4.67 -0.43 -0.58
C THR A 137 -5.52 -0.19 -1.82
N ALA A 138 -6.35 -1.16 -2.21
CA ALA A 138 -7.23 -1.02 -3.37
C ALA A 138 -8.22 0.15 -3.23
N ILE A 139 -8.78 0.35 -2.04
CA ILE A 139 -9.80 1.39 -1.83
C ILE A 139 -9.24 2.81 -1.98
N ASN A 140 -7.93 3.02 -1.76
CA ASN A 140 -7.28 4.31 -1.97
C ASN A 140 -7.49 4.86 -3.39
N THR A 141 -7.61 3.95 -4.36
CA THR A 141 -7.88 4.32 -5.76
C THR A 141 -9.32 4.06 -6.16
N VAL A 142 -9.93 2.94 -5.75
CA VAL A 142 -11.28 2.54 -6.17
C VAL A 142 -12.32 3.58 -5.74
N ALA A 143 -12.33 3.98 -4.45
CA ALA A 143 -13.34 4.90 -3.95
C ALA A 143 -13.28 6.28 -4.64
N PRO A 144 -12.15 7.01 -4.64
CA PRO A 144 -12.10 8.32 -5.29
C PRO A 144 -12.26 8.23 -6.81
N ALA A 145 -11.83 7.14 -7.48
CA ALA A 145 -12.03 6.97 -8.91
C ALA A 145 -13.53 6.87 -9.26
N LEU A 146 -14.28 6.04 -8.55
CA LEU A 146 -15.73 5.91 -8.73
C LEU A 146 -16.45 7.21 -8.41
N MET A 147 -16.13 7.87 -7.30
CA MET A 147 -16.70 9.15 -6.90
C MET A 147 -16.42 10.25 -7.93
N ALA A 148 -15.22 10.27 -8.54
CA ALA A 148 -14.87 11.20 -9.60
C ALA A 148 -15.56 10.94 -10.94
N GLY A 149 -16.29 9.81 -11.07
CA GLY A 149 -17.03 9.45 -12.28
C GLY A 149 -16.26 8.57 -13.26
N ASN A 150 -15.12 7.98 -12.84
CA ASN A 150 -14.46 6.92 -13.59
C ASN A 150 -15.19 5.58 -13.42
N THR A 151 -15.02 4.67 -14.37
CA THR A 151 -15.24 3.25 -14.14
C THR A 151 -13.92 2.61 -13.72
N VAL A 152 -14.00 1.54 -12.94
CA VAL A 152 -12.83 0.85 -12.38
C VAL A 152 -12.84 -0.61 -12.79
N ILE A 153 -11.69 -1.06 -13.29
CA ILE A 153 -11.40 -2.48 -13.46
C ILE A 153 -10.28 -2.83 -12.50
N ILE A 154 -10.52 -3.80 -11.62
CA ILE A 154 -9.54 -4.24 -10.64
C ILE A 154 -8.98 -5.62 -11.00
N LYS A 155 -7.67 -5.77 -10.83
CA LYS A 155 -6.94 -7.03 -10.88
C LYS A 155 -6.14 -7.17 -9.60
N HIS A 156 -6.49 -8.13 -8.78
CA HIS A 156 -5.69 -8.46 -7.60
C HIS A 156 -4.47 -9.33 -7.92
N ALA A 157 -3.51 -9.31 -7.00
CA ALA A 157 -2.42 -10.26 -6.99
C ALA A 157 -2.95 -11.70 -6.88
N SER A 158 -2.23 -12.66 -7.46
CA SER A 158 -2.61 -14.08 -7.38
C SER A 158 -2.70 -14.59 -5.94
N GLN A 159 -1.89 -14.04 -5.06
CA GLN A 159 -1.86 -14.41 -3.64
C GLN A 159 -3.15 -14.06 -2.89
N THR A 160 -3.91 -13.04 -3.34
CA THR A 160 -5.19 -12.60 -2.74
C THR A 160 -6.29 -12.53 -3.79
N ILE A 161 -6.38 -13.58 -4.58
CA ILE A 161 -7.20 -13.63 -5.81
C ILE A 161 -8.69 -13.41 -5.57
N LEU A 162 -9.21 -13.76 -4.37
CA LEU A 162 -10.64 -13.63 -4.05
C LEU A 162 -11.05 -12.20 -3.69
N VAL A 163 -10.11 -11.34 -3.30
CA VAL A 163 -10.41 -9.99 -2.78
C VAL A 163 -11.16 -9.13 -3.80
N GLY A 164 -10.72 -9.12 -5.06
CA GLY A 164 -11.40 -8.36 -6.11
C GLY A 164 -12.84 -8.84 -6.35
N GLU A 165 -13.10 -10.14 -6.28
CA GLU A 165 -14.45 -10.70 -6.37
C GLU A 165 -15.34 -10.23 -5.22
N ARG A 166 -14.81 -10.24 -3.98
CA ARG A 166 -15.55 -9.81 -2.79
C ARG A 166 -15.88 -8.33 -2.84
N MET A 167 -14.90 -7.49 -3.22
CA MET A 167 -15.12 -6.06 -3.38
C MET A 167 -16.19 -5.77 -4.44
N VAL A 168 -16.06 -6.33 -5.63
CA VAL A 168 -17.03 -6.09 -6.72
C VAL A 168 -18.41 -6.59 -6.34
N ARG A 169 -18.53 -7.79 -5.73
CA ARG A 169 -19.80 -8.32 -5.24
C ARG A 169 -20.48 -7.34 -4.28
N ALA A 170 -19.76 -6.87 -3.28
CA ALA A 170 -20.29 -5.94 -2.27
C ALA A 170 -20.81 -4.64 -2.90
N PHE A 171 -20.04 -4.05 -3.82
CA PHE A 171 -20.41 -2.80 -4.47
C PHE A 171 -21.59 -2.96 -5.44
N VAL A 172 -21.65 -4.07 -6.18
CA VAL A 172 -22.77 -4.36 -7.10
C VAL A 172 -24.04 -4.66 -6.32
N GLU A 173 -23.99 -5.45 -5.24
CA GLU A 173 -25.12 -5.70 -4.35
C GLU A 173 -25.65 -4.42 -3.69
N ALA A 174 -24.78 -3.43 -3.48
CA ALA A 174 -25.14 -2.11 -2.96
C ALA A 174 -25.69 -1.15 -4.03
N GLY A 175 -25.76 -1.56 -5.30
CA GLY A 175 -26.37 -0.78 -6.39
C GLY A 175 -25.39 -0.07 -7.32
N VAL A 176 -24.08 -0.24 -7.18
CA VAL A 176 -23.12 0.20 -8.20
C VAL A 176 -23.33 -0.66 -9.46
N PRO A 177 -23.53 -0.06 -10.65
CA PRO A 177 -23.75 -0.85 -11.85
C PRO A 177 -22.58 -1.79 -12.15
N ALA A 178 -22.88 -3.03 -12.56
CA ALA A 178 -21.87 -4.09 -12.73
C ALA A 178 -20.76 -3.72 -13.73
N ASP A 179 -21.05 -2.92 -14.76
CA ASP A 179 -20.04 -2.47 -15.73
C ASP A 179 -19.26 -1.23 -15.28
N VAL A 180 -19.61 -0.66 -14.11
CA VAL A 180 -18.89 0.49 -13.50
C VAL A 180 -17.73 0.03 -12.62
N PHE A 181 -17.89 -1.08 -11.90
CA PHE A 181 -16.82 -1.67 -11.12
C PHE A 181 -16.74 -3.18 -11.40
N GLN A 182 -15.61 -3.63 -11.97
CA GLN A 182 -15.43 -5.00 -12.44
C GLN A 182 -14.11 -5.58 -11.94
N ASN A 183 -14.09 -6.88 -11.61
CA ASN A 183 -12.87 -7.65 -11.34
C ASN A 183 -12.51 -8.52 -12.55
N ILE A 184 -11.22 -8.60 -12.89
CA ILE A 184 -10.70 -9.47 -13.94
C ILE A 184 -9.49 -10.25 -13.46
N PHE A 185 -9.34 -11.45 -13.99
CA PHE A 185 -8.19 -12.32 -13.72
C PHE A 185 -7.27 -12.32 -14.93
N LEU A 186 -6.09 -11.72 -14.80
CA LEU A 186 -5.12 -11.61 -15.88
C LEU A 186 -3.75 -12.14 -15.43
N ASP A 187 -3.04 -12.79 -16.34
CA ASP A 187 -1.62 -13.02 -16.22
C ASP A 187 -0.82 -11.73 -16.53
N HIS A 188 0.48 -11.77 -16.32
CA HIS A 188 1.35 -10.61 -16.53
C HIS A 188 1.44 -10.20 -17.99
N GLU A 189 1.48 -11.18 -18.91
CA GLU A 189 1.58 -10.93 -20.35
C GLU A 189 0.34 -10.23 -20.88
N THR A 190 -0.84 -10.75 -20.58
CA THR A 190 -2.13 -10.11 -20.95
C THR A 190 -2.28 -8.74 -20.31
N THR A 191 -1.85 -8.57 -19.06
CA THR A 191 -1.84 -7.27 -18.38
C THR A 191 -0.99 -6.25 -19.14
N ALA A 192 0.24 -6.59 -19.48
CA ALA A 192 1.15 -5.72 -20.22
C ALA A 192 0.61 -5.41 -21.63
N ALA A 193 0.06 -6.41 -22.33
CA ALA A 193 -0.52 -6.23 -23.68
C ALA A 193 -1.71 -5.26 -23.66
N LEU A 194 -2.59 -5.33 -22.67
CA LEU A 194 -3.72 -4.40 -22.53
C LEU A 194 -3.26 -2.97 -22.24
N ILE A 195 -2.25 -2.78 -21.41
CA ILE A 195 -1.68 -1.46 -21.12
C ILE A 195 -1.02 -0.88 -22.38
N ALA A 196 -0.18 -1.67 -23.06
CA ALA A 196 0.50 -1.26 -24.29
C ALA A 196 -0.49 -0.93 -25.44
N ALA A 197 -1.64 -1.61 -25.48
CA ALA A 197 -2.72 -1.32 -26.42
C ALA A 197 -3.54 -0.08 -26.04
N LYS A 198 -3.16 0.69 -24.98
CA LYS A 198 -3.89 1.86 -24.50
C LYS A 198 -5.37 1.56 -24.16
N SER A 199 -5.62 0.39 -23.59
CA SER A 199 -6.98 -0.03 -23.25
C SER A 199 -7.58 0.77 -22.08
N PHE A 200 -6.73 1.34 -21.23
CA PHE A 200 -7.08 2.11 -20.04
C PHE A 200 -6.67 3.58 -20.18
N ASP A 201 -7.36 4.46 -19.47
CA ASP A 201 -7.07 5.90 -19.45
C ASP A 201 -6.15 6.29 -18.30
N PHE A 202 -6.15 5.49 -17.22
CA PHE A 202 -5.24 5.59 -16.08
C PHE A 202 -4.97 4.20 -15.50
N VAL A 203 -3.74 3.95 -15.08
CA VAL A 203 -3.34 2.70 -14.40
C VAL A 203 -2.74 3.05 -13.04
N ASN A 204 -3.32 2.49 -11.97
CA ASN A 204 -2.74 2.53 -10.64
C ASN A 204 -2.18 1.15 -10.29
N PHE A 205 -0.91 1.08 -10.01
CA PHE A 205 -0.22 -0.15 -9.61
C PHE A 205 0.38 0.03 -8.21
N THR A 206 0.08 -0.93 -7.34
CA THR A 206 0.76 -1.04 -6.05
C THR A 206 1.42 -2.42 -5.96
N GLY A 207 2.71 -2.43 -5.68
CA GLY A 207 3.50 -3.67 -5.61
C GLY A 207 5.01 -3.43 -5.62
N SER A 208 5.78 -4.42 -6.08
CA SER A 208 7.24 -4.33 -6.11
C SER A 208 7.76 -3.32 -7.13
N VAL A 209 8.98 -2.81 -6.91
CA VAL A 209 9.68 -1.91 -7.85
C VAL A 209 9.76 -2.52 -9.24
N GLU A 210 10.13 -3.81 -9.37
CA GLU A 210 10.22 -4.45 -10.68
C GLU A 210 8.85 -4.61 -11.36
N GLY A 211 7.79 -4.84 -10.57
CA GLY A 211 6.41 -4.79 -11.07
C GLY A 211 6.07 -3.40 -11.62
N GLY A 212 6.41 -2.34 -10.88
CA GLY A 212 6.23 -0.96 -11.31
C GLY A 212 6.96 -0.64 -12.61
N ARG A 213 8.23 -1.03 -12.71
CA ARG A 213 9.03 -0.90 -13.94
C ARG A 213 8.39 -1.63 -15.13
N SER A 214 7.80 -2.81 -14.88
CA SER A 214 7.09 -3.57 -15.92
C SER A 214 5.85 -2.84 -16.43
N ILE A 215 5.06 -2.27 -15.52
CA ILE A 215 3.89 -1.43 -15.86
C ILE A 215 4.32 -0.19 -16.64
N GLU A 216 5.38 0.48 -16.20
CA GLU A 216 5.90 1.68 -16.86
C GLU A 216 6.41 1.39 -18.28
N ARG A 217 7.16 0.30 -18.46
CA ARG A 217 7.58 -0.17 -19.79
C ARG A 217 6.39 -0.46 -20.70
N ALA A 218 5.35 -1.12 -20.17
CA ALA A 218 4.14 -1.40 -20.94
C ALA A 218 3.35 -0.13 -21.33
N ALA A 219 3.36 0.90 -20.49
CA ALA A 219 2.69 2.16 -20.75
C ALA A 219 3.50 3.14 -21.61
N ALA A 220 4.78 2.88 -21.86
CA ALA A 220 5.66 3.76 -22.61
C ALA A 220 5.09 4.07 -24.01
N GLY A 221 5.02 5.37 -24.36
CA GLY A 221 4.48 5.84 -25.64
C GLY A 221 2.96 5.84 -25.77
N THR A 222 2.21 5.37 -24.75
CA THR A 222 0.74 5.36 -24.79
C THR A 222 0.08 6.65 -24.30
N PHE A 223 0.81 7.49 -23.56
CA PHE A 223 0.31 8.65 -22.82
C PHE A 223 -0.76 8.31 -21.76
N THR A 224 -0.89 7.05 -21.36
CA THR A 224 -1.75 6.62 -20.25
C THR A 224 -1.19 7.17 -18.94
N GLY A 225 -2.05 7.76 -18.10
CA GLY A 225 -1.66 8.22 -16.76
C GLY A 225 -1.26 7.04 -15.87
N LEU A 226 -0.23 7.22 -15.05
CA LEU A 226 0.25 6.20 -14.12
C LEU A 226 0.33 6.72 -12.68
N GLY A 227 -0.17 5.92 -11.75
CA GLY A 227 0.16 5.97 -10.31
C GLY A 227 0.93 4.70 -9.96
N LEU A 228 2.11 4.85 -9.37
CA LEU A 228 2.99 3.75 -8.98
C LEU A 228 3.31 3.90 -7.50
N GLU A 229 2.78 3.00 -6.68
CA GLU A 229 3.04 2.89 -5.25
C GLU A 229 3.87 1.62 -5.03
N LEU A 230 5.16 1.80 -4.77
CA LEU A 230 6.12 0.69 -4.79
C LEU A 230 6.69 0.43 -3.40
N GLY A 231 7.74 -0.40 -3.33
CA GLY A 231 8.37 -0.79 -2.09
C GLY A 231 9.08 0.35 -1.35
N GLY A 232 9.48 0.06 -0.14
CA GLY A 232 10.20 0.96 0.76
C GLY A 232 11.34 0.26 1.49
N LYS A 233 12.11 1.04 2.23
CA LYS A 233 13.10 0.59 3.23
C LYS A 233 13.10 1.60 4.37
N ASP A 234 11.94 1.74 5.00
CA ASP A 234 11.65 2.89 5.83
C ASP A 234 12.48 2.94 7.11
N PRO A 235 13.07 4.10 7.41
CA PRO A 235 13.91 4.30 8.59
C PRO A 235 13.11 4.82 9.79
N GLY A 236 13.53 4.38 11.00
CA GLY A 236 13.20 5.03 12.26
C GLY A 236 14.44 5.69 12.86
N TYR A 237 14.34 6.93 13.38
CA TYR A 237 15.42 7.58 14.13
C TYR A 237 14.96 7.92 15.55
N VAL A 238 15.63 7.33 16.55
CA VAL A 238 15.37 7.51 17.98
C VAL A 238 16.44 8.46 18.54
N MET A 239 16.02 9.67 18.86
CA MET A 239 16.90 10.73 19.42
C MET A 239 17.05 10.57 20.92
N GLU A 240 18.03 11.27 21.52
CA GLU A 240 18.40 11.14 22.93
C GLU A 240 17.29 11.53 23.92
N ASP A 241 16.32 12.34 23.48
CA ASP A 241 15.18 12.82 24.29
C ASP A 241 13.87 12.05 24.02
N ALA A 242 13.93 11.01 23.19
CA ALA A 242 12.76 10.22 22.83
C ALA A 242 12.10 9.53 24.03
N ASP A 243 10.80 9.32 23.96
CA ASP A 243 10.12 8.37 24.82
C ASP A 243 10.49 6.94 24.36
N LEU A 244 11.40 6.33 25.11
CA LEU A 244 12.00 5.06 24.75
C LEU A 244 10.97 3.93 24.65
N ASP A 245 10.01 3.85 25.59
CA ASP A 245 9.03 2.77 25.62
C ASP A 245 8.04 2.90 24.46
N ALA A 246 7.56 4.09 24.19
CA ALA A 246 6.70 4.38 23.05
C ALA A 246 7.43 4.14 21.72
N ALA A 247 8.72 4.49 21.63
CA ALA A 247 9.52 4.25 20.44
C ALA A 247 9.71 2.75 20.16
N VAL A 248 10.03 1.97 21.19
CA VAL A 248 10.18 0.51 21.06
C VAL A 248 8.85 -0.12 20.64
N ASP A 249 7.75 0.18 21.34
CA ASP A 249 6.45 -0.39 21.05
C ASP A 249 6.03 -0.15 19.58
N THR A 250 6.09 1.10 19.14
CA THR A 250 5.65 1.47 17.80
C THR A 250 6.60 1.01 16.70
N LEU A 251 7.94 1.11 16.91
CA LEU A 251 8.90 0.73 15.86
C LEU A 251 8.99 -0.79 15.70
N MET A 252 8.81 -1.56 16.79
CA MET A 252 8.78 -3.02 16.71
C MET A 252 7.47 -3.50 16.09
N ASP A 253 6.34 -2.90 16.43
CA ASP A 253 5.07 -3.17 15.74
C ASP A 253 5.19 -2.84 14.23
N GLY A 254 5.68 -1.66 13.88
CA GLY A 254 5.91 -1.24 12.49
C GLY A 254 6.89 -2.14 11.71
N ALA A 255 7.81 -2.82 12.39
CA ALA A 255 8.76 -3.75 11.78
C ALA A 255 8.21 -5.17 11.61
N THR A 256 7.25 -5.58 12.43
CA THR A 256 6.87 -7.01 12.53
C THR A 256 5.38 -7.28 12.32
N TYR A 257 4.49 -6.28 12.45
CA TYR A 257 3.08 -6.41 12.14
C TYR A 257 2.87 -6.99 10.74
N ASN A 258 1.86 -7.85 10.56
CA ASN A 258 1.62 -8.55 9.30
C ASN A 258 2.84 -9.35 8.80
N SER A 259 3.66 -9.87 9.73
CA SER A 259 4.94 -10.52 9.46
C SER A 259 5.93 -9.62 8.70
N GLY A 260 5.93 -8.31 8.99
CA GLY A 260 6.78 -7.31 8.33
C GLY A 260 6.42 -7.03 6.87
N GLN A 261 5.30 -7.55 6.38
CA GLN A 261 4.89 -7.45 4.98
C GLN A 261 4.12 -6.16 4.72
N CYS A 262 4.79 -5.02 4.95
CA CYS A 262 4.25 -3.68 4.79
C CYS A 262 5.19 -2.83 3.93
N CYS A 263 4.64 -2.06 2.96
CA CYS A 263 5.44 -1.18 2.12
C CYS A 263 6.11 -0.03 2.90
N CYS A 264 5.49 0.39 4.01
CA CYS A 264 6.04 1.36 4.97
C CYS A 264 6.45 0.69 6.29
N GLY A 265 6.77 -0.60 6.26
CA GLY A 265 7.35 -1.31 7.40
C GLY A 265 8.69 -0.72 7.79
N ILE A 266 8.93 -0.60 9.09
CA ILE A 266 10.22 -0.11 9.61
C ILE A 266 11.26 -1.22 9.45
N GLU A 267 12.20 -1.01 8.55
CA GLU A 267 13.21 -2.01 8.21
C GLU A 267 14.64 -1.62 8.65
N ARG A 268 14.85 -0.33 9.03
CA ARG A 268 16.12 0.22 9.50
C ARG A 268 15.85 1.15 10.68
N ILE A 269 16.56 0.98 11.79
CA ILE A 269 16.43 1.85 12.95
C ILE A 269 17.79 2.41 13.33
N TYR A 270 17.84 3.73 13.48
CA TYR A 270 19.00 4.48 13.93
C TYR A 270 18.72 5.00 15.32
N VAL A 271 19.56 4.64 16.31
CA VAL A 271 19.34 5.01 17.71
C VAL A 271 20.53 5.83 18.21
N HIS A 272 20.24 6.98 18.81
CA HIS A 272 21.27 7.79 19.46
C HIS A 272 22.04 6.95 20.48
N GLU A 273 23.36 7.11 20.54
CA GLU A 273 24.24 6.23 21.31
C GLU A 273 23.89 6.16 22.80
N SER A 274 23.30 7.20 23.37
CA SER A 274 22.86 7.23 24.77
C SER A 274 21.70 6.32 25.10
N LEU A 275 20.83 5.98 24.11
CA LEU A 275 19.65 5.13 24.28
C LEU A 275 19.82 3.74 23.65
N TYR A 276 20.90 3.53 22.88
CA TYR A 276 21.06 2.36 22.01
C TYR A 276 20.93 1.03 22.75
N ASP A 277 21.70 0.85 23.83
CA ASP A 277 21.73 -0.45 24.53
C ASP A 277 20.37 -0.76 25.17
N ALA A 278 19.73 0.24 25.78
CA ALA A 278 18.40 0.10 26.38
C ALA A 278 17.31 -0.11 25.31
N PHE A 279 17.40 0.54 24.15
CA PHE A 279 16.48 0.34 23.03
C PHE A 279 16.57 -1.09 22.51
N VAL A 280 17.79 -1.60 22.27
CA VAL A 280 18.02 -2.97 21.78
C VAL A 280 17.47 -4.01 22.77
N GLU A 281 17.78 -3.88 24.07
CA GLU A 281 17.30 -4.80 25.13
C GLU A 281 15.76 -4.87 25.15
N LYS A 282 15.09 -3.70 25.17
CA LYS A 282 13.63 -3.62 25.17
C LYS A 282 13.02 -4.17 23.88
N SER A 283 13.63 -3.90 22.73
CA SER A 283 13.18 -4.40 21.43
C SER A 283 13.24 -5.93 21.36
N VAL A 284 14.32 -6.54 21.85
CA VAL A 284 14.46 -8.00 21.93
C VAL A 284 13.38 -8.59 22.84
N ALA A 285 13.17 -7.99 24.01
CA ALA A 285 12.11 -8.45 24.93
C ALA A 285 10.73 -8.34 24.29
N TRP A 286 10.46 -7.23 23.58
CA TRP A 286 9.17 -7.01 22.89
C TRP A 286 8.90 -8.06 21.81
N VAL A 287 9.84 -8.26 20.89
CA VAL A 287 9.74 -9.20 19.77
C VAL A 287 9.65 -10.65 20.22
N SER A 288 10.32 -10.99 21.33
CA SER A 288 10.32 -12.35 21.91
C SER A 288 8.95 -12.82 22.43
N ASN A 289 7.97 -11.90 22.58
CA ASN A 289 6.62 -12.23 23.04
C ASN A 289 5.68 -12.69 21.91
N TYR A 290 6.11 -12.66 20.65
CA TYR A 290 5.27 -13.15 19.55
C TYR A 290 4.99 -14.67 19.68
N LYS A 291 3.79 -15.04 19.25
CA LYS A 291 3.37 -16.44 19.06
C LYS A 291 3.27 -16.68 17.56
N LEU A 292 4.31 -17.28 16.97
CA LEU A 292 4.31 -17.70 15.57
C LEU A 292 3.48 -18.97 15.44
N GLY A 293 2.44 -18.93 14.59
CA GLY A 293 1.53 -20.07 14.47
C GLY A 293 0.54 -19.96 13.32
N ASN A 294 -0.44 -20.88 13.35
CA ASN A 294 -1.52 -20.90 12.38
C ASN A 294 -2.34 -19.60 12.48
N PRO A 295 -2.50 -18.84 11.40
CA PRO A 295 -3.20 -17.55 11.42
C PRO A 295 -4.70 -17.67 11.72
N LEU A 296 -5.27 -18.87 11.61
CA LEU A 296 -6.67 -19.15 11.98
C LEU A 296 -6.88 -19.33 13.48
N ASP A 297 -5.79 -19.53 14.25
CA ASP A 297 -5.85 -19.57 15.71
C ASP A 297 -5.89 -18.13 16.27
N PRO A 298 -6.92 -17.77 17.07
CA PRO A 298 -7.04 -16.44 17.65
C PRO A 298 -5.89 -16.07 18.61
N GLU A 299 -5.14 -17.04 19.12
CA GLU A 299 -3.97 -16.79 19.96
C GLU A 299 -2.69 -16.47 19.18
N THR A 300 -2.66 -16.75 17.90
CA THR A 300 -1.52 -16.44 17.03
C THR A 300 -1.36 -14.93 16.88
N THR A 301 -0.14 -14.43 17.16
CA THR A 301 0.20 -13.01 17.00
C THR A 301 1.13 -12.75 15.80
N LEU A 302 1.80 -13.79 15.29
CA LEU A 302 2.61 -13.73 14.10
C LEU A 302 2.24 -14.91 13.19
N GLY A 303 1.72 -14.61 12.01
CA GLY A 303 1.38 -15.62 11.01
C GLY A 303 2.56 -15.97 10.09
N PRO A 304 2.35 -16.88 9.12
CA PRO A 304 3.36 -17.15 8.10
C PRO A 304 3.55 -15.94 7.17
N MET A 305 4.68 -15.89 6.50
CA MET A 305 4.86 -15.07 5.31
C MET A 305 3.88 -15.52 4.24
N ALA A 306 3.39 -14.60 3.40
CA ALA A 306 2.38 -14.93 2.38
C ALA A 306 2.84 -15.99 1.36
N ASN A 307 4.14 -16.20 1.24
CA ASN A 307 4.71 -17.21 0.35
C ASN A 307 6.07 -17.69 0.88
N LYS A 308 6.34 -19.01 0.77
CA LYS A 308 7.62 -19.58 1.18
C LYS A 308 8.83 -18.95 0.48
N ARG A 309 8.66 -18.48 -0.76
CA ARG A 309 9.73 -17.79 -1.51
C ARG A 309 10.11 -16.46 -0.84
N PHE A 310 9.13 -15.71 -0.36
CA PHE A 310 9.39 -14.46 0.38
C PHE A 310 10.13 -14.76 1.69
N ALA A 311 9.70 -15.78 2.42
CA ALA A 311 10.41 -16.21 3.65
C ALA A 311 11.85 -16.66 3.35
N ALA A 312 12.09 -17.33 2.22
CA ALA A 312 13.45 -17.72 1.78
C ALA A 312 14.33 -16.48 1.54
N THR A 313 13.83 -15.46 0.85
CA THR A 313 14.56 -14.21 0.62
C THR A 313 14.97 -13.54 1.94
N VAL A 314 14.07 -13.47 2.93
CA VAL A 314 14.39 -12.90 4.24
C VAL A 314 15.47 -13.72 4.96
N ARG A 315 15.38 -15.06 4.92
CA ARG A 315 16.43 -15.94 5.49
C ARG A 315 17.81 -15.69 4.84
N GLU A 316 17.82 -15.57 3.52
CA GLU A 316 19.04 -15.31 2.76
C GLU A 316 19.67 -13.97 3.12
N GLN A 317 18.85 -12.89 3.26
CA GLN A 317 19.33 -11.57 3.68
C GLN A 317 19.89 -11.59 5.12
N ILE A 318 19.20 -12.29 6.05
CA ILE A 318 19.70 -12.45 7.44
C ILE A 318 21.02 -13.23 7.45
N ALA A 319 21.10 -14.35 6.72
CA ALA A 319 22.29 -15.18 6.66
C ALA A 319 23.50 -14.43 6.05
N ASP A 320 23.29 -13.66 4.98
CA ASP A 320 24.33 -12.81 4.36
C ASP A 320 24.82 -11.73 5.36
N ALA A 321 23.90 -11.06 6.06
CA ALA A 321 24.27 -10.05 7.05
C ALA A 321 25.09 -10.66 8.21
N VAL A 322 24.66 -11.82 8.72
CA VAL A 322 25.40 -12.53 9.79
C VAL A 322 26.78 -12.98 9.32
N ALA A 323 26.89 -13.49 8.08
CA ALA A 323 28.17 -13.86 7.49
C ALA A 323 29.13 -12.66 7.33
N LYS A 324 28.58 -11.44 7.20
CA LYS A 324 29.32 -10.17 7.14
C LYS A 324 29.58 -9.53 8.52
N GLY A 325 29.20 -10.18 9.62
CA GLY A 325 29.50 -9.74 10.98
C GLY A 325 28.33 -9.18 11.77
N ALA A 326 27.12 -9.15 11.19
CA ALA A 326 25.92 -8.81 11.96
C ALA A 326 25.64 -9.88 13.03
N LYS A 327 24.98 -9.45 14.10
CA LYS A 327 24.56 -10.35 15.19
C LYS A 327 23.04 -10.40 15.24
N ALA A 328 22.48 -11.61 15.08
CA ALA A 328 21.09 -11.92 15.28
C ALA A 328 20.81 -12.10 16.78
N LEU A 329 19.78 -11.42 17.31
CA LEU A 329 19.54 -11.31 18.76
C LEU A 329 18.38 -12.16 19.25
N ILE A 330 17.42 -12.51 18.40
CA ILE A 330 16.28 -13.32 18.80
C ILE A 330 16.67 -14.80 18.83
N ASP A 331 16.48 -15.45 19.98
CA ASP A 331 16.76 -16.88 20.14
C ASP A 331 15.73 -17.69 19.33
N PRO A 332 16.17 -18.47 18.33
CA PRO A 332 15.26 -19.29 17.53
C PRO A 332 14.52 -20.37 18.33
N LYS A 333 14.99 -20.72 19.53
CA LYS A 333 14.32 -21.69 20.40
C LYS A 333 13.02 -21.16 21.02
N LEU A 334 12.77 -19.86 20.95
CA LEU A 334 11.51 -19.24 21.40
C LEU A 334 10.36 -19.52 20.43
N PHE A 335 10.66 -19.97 19.22
CA PHE A 335 9.71 -20.20 18.15
C PHE A 335 9.73 -21.65 17.65
N PRO A 336 8.69 -22.11 16.93
CA PRO A 336 8.72 -23.39 16.25
C PRO A 336 9.96 -23.54 15.36
N ALA A 337 10.49 -24.75 15.25
CA ALA A 337 11.65 -25.03 14.40
C ALA A 337 11.38 -24.60 12.94
N ASP A 338 12.35 -23.92 12.37
CA ASP A 338 12.28 -23.47 10.96
C ASP A 338 12.43 -24.68 10.03
N ASP A 339 11.39 -24.97 9.27
CA ASP A 339 11.33 -26.04 8.28
C ASP A 339 11.65 -25.58 6.85
N GLY A 340 12.06 -24.33 6.68
CA GLY A 340 12.27 -23.71 5.36
C GLY A 340 10.97 -23.34 4.64
N GLY A 341 9.82 -23.45 5.31
CA GLY A 341 8.49 -23.10 4.81
C GLY A 341 8.17 -21.60 4.87
N ALA A 342 6.88 -21.30 4.94
CA ALA A 342 6.40 -19.92 5.02
C ALA A 342 6.46 -19.32 6.43
N TYR A 343 6.54 -20.16 7.47
CA TYR A 343 6.64 -19.73 8.86
C TYR A 343 8.07 -19.26 9.16
N LEU A 344 8.21 -18.00 9.54
CA LEU A 344 9.50 -17.37 9.78
C LEU A 344 9.48 -16.64 11.13
N ALA A 345 10.40 -17.03 12.03
CA ALA A 345 10.58 -16.33 13.30
C ALA A 345 11.08 -14.89 13.05
N PRO A 346 10.62 -13.92 13.87
CA PRO A 346 11.08 -12.54 13.73
C PRO A 346 12.54 -12.43 14.14
N GLN A 347 13.25 -11.41 13.62
CA GLN A 347 14.65 -11.22 13.93
C GLN A 347 15.05 -9.74 14.07
N ILE A 348 15.95 -9.46 15.02
CA ILE A 348 16.62 -8.19 15.18
C ILE A 348 18.11 -8.39 14.93
N LEU A 349 18.66 -7.57 14.01
CA LEU A 349 20.09 -7.58 13.69
C LEU A 349 20.77 -6.31 14.21
N VAL A 350 21.90 -6.50 14.90
CA VAL A 350 22.81 -5.43 15.31
C VAL A 350 24.18 -5.64 14.70
N ASN A 351 25.09 -4.66 14.85
CA ASN A 351 26.37 -4.64 14.14
C ASN A 351 26.17 -4.68 12.61
N VAL A 352 25.12 -4.08 12.14
CA VAL A 352 24.79 -3.94 10.72
C VAL A 352 25.33 -2.62 10.19
N ASP A 353 25.63 -2.59 8.90
CA ASP A 353 26.00 -1.37 8.17
C ASP A 353 25.47 -1.39 6.73
N HIS A 354 25.60 -0.29 6.02
CA HIS A 354 25.08 -0.12 4.67
C HIS A 354 25.88 -0.85 3.57
N SER A 355 26.93 -1.60 3.91
CA SER A 355 27.56 -2.55 2.98
C SER A 355 26.77 -3.86 2.86
N MET A 356 25.85 -4.10 3.80
CA MET A 356 25.00 -5.29 3.85
C MET A 356 23.72 -5.10 3.04
N ALA A 357 23.37 -6.06 2.19
CA ALA A 357 22.12 -6.05 1.41
C ALA A 357 20.90 -5.88 2.33
N PHE A 358 20.90 -6.50 3.51
CA PHE A 358 19.88 -6.38 4.54
C PHE A 358 19.53 -4.93 4.93
N MET A 359 20.48 -4.01 4.86
CA MET A 359 20.27 -2.58 5.19
C MET A 359 19.88 -1.73 3.97
N ARG A 360 19.96 -2.26 2.77
CA ARG A 360 19.76 -1.50 1.52
C ARG A 360 18.58 -1.98 0.70
N GLU A 361 18.35 -3.29 0.66
CA GLU A 361 17.27 -3.90 -0.11
C GLU A 361 16.03 -4.10 0.76
N GLU A 362 14.85 -3.92 0.19
CA GLU A 362 13.58 -4.20 0.86
C GLU A 362 13.55 -5.64 1.37
N THR A 363 13.28 -5.82 2.64
CA THR A 363 13.21 -7.15 3.29
C THR A 363 11.79 -7.72 3.19
N PHE A 364 10.79 -6.87 3.38
CA PHE A 364 9.36 -7.21 3.36
C PHE A 364 9.02 -8.42 4.22
N GLY A 365 9.65 -8.50 5.38
CA GLY A 365 9.53 -9.62 6.33
C GLY A 365 9.84 -9.20 7.76
N PRO A 366 9.63 -10.07 8.75
CA PRO A 366 9.67 -9.71 10.16
C PRO A 366 11.12 -9.61 10.69
N ALA A 367 11.93 -8.77 10.04
CA ALA A 367 13.33 -8.59 10.42
C ALA A 367 13.76 -7.13 10.27
N VAL A 368 14.49 -6.60 11.26
CA VAL A 368 14.91 -5.21 11.32
C VAL A 368 16.37 -5.07 11.75
N GLY A 369 17.07 -4.10 11.14
CA GLY A 369 18.44 -3.74 11.49
C GLY A 369 18.49 -2.51 12.39
N ILE A 370 19.28 -2.55 13.47
CA ILE A 370 19.43 -1.45 14.41
C ILE A 370 20.88 -0.98 14.43
N MET A 371 21.09 0.31 14.11
CA MET A 371 22.39 0.97 14.10
C MET A 371 22.49 2.07 15.16
N LYS A 372 23.67 2.19 15.76
CA LYS A 372 24.01 3.28 16.67
C LYS A 372 24.44 4.52 15.88
N VAL A 373 23.94 5.69 16.27
CA VAL A 373 24.33 6.99 15.69
C VAL A 373 24.71 7.99 16.80
N LYS A 374 25.52 9.00 16.42
CA LYS A 374 26.06 10.00 17.38
C LYS A 374 25.45 11.39 17.19
N SER A 375 24.78 11.63 16.07
CA SER A 375 24.25 12.96 15.74
C SER A 375 23.10 12.87 14.73
N ASP A 376 22.32 13.95 14.66
CA ASP A 376 21.26 14.11 13.64
C ASP A 376 21.83 14.06 12.22
N SER A 377 22.99 14.69 11.99
CA SER A 377 23.62 14.70 10.66
C SER A 377 24.00 13.29 10.18
N GLN A 378 24.51 12.45 11.06
CA GLN A 378 24.79 11.05 10.73
C GLN A 378 23.51 10.26 10.48
N ALA A 379 22.48 10.47 11.29
CA ALA A 379 21.19 9.82 11.08
C ALA A 379 20.56 10.21 9.74
N ILE A 380 20.54 11.51 9.39
CA ILE A 380 20.04 12.02 8.11
C ILE A 380 20.79 11.38 6.93
N GLU A 381 22.13 11.38 6.98
CA GLU A 381 22.96 10.75 5.94
C GLU A 381 22.58 9.28 5.72
N LEU A 382 22.50 8.50 6.81
CA LEU A 382 22.14 7.08 6.74
C LEU A 382 20.68 6.85 6.31
N MET A 383 19.74 7.67 6.75
CA MET A 383 18.35 7.56 6.35
C MET A 383 18.18 7.82 4.84
N ASN A 384 18.91 8.79 4.29
CA ASN A 384 18.88 9.14 2.87
C ASN A 384 19.71 8.20 1.99
N ASP A 385 20.67 7.43 2.55
CA ASP A 385 21.42 6.41 1.81
C ASP A 385 20.55 5.18 1.52
N SER A 386 19.58 5.40 0.66
CA SER A 386 18.62 4.42 0.21
C SER A 386 18.14 4.77 -1.20
N GLN A 387 17.89 3.75 -2.00
CA GLN A 387 17.18 3.91 -3.29
C GLN A 387 15.68 4.15 -3.11
N TYR A 388 15.15 3.98 -1.91
CA TYR A 388 13.73 4.14 -1.57
C TYR A 388 13.49 5.45 -0.81
N GLY A 389 12.23 5.86 -0.74
CA GLY A 389 11.80 7.00 0.05
C GLY A 389 10.28 7.04 0.20
N LEU A 390 9.72 6.12 1.00
CA LEU A 390 8.28 6.08 1.26
C LEU A 390 7.96 6.86 2.53
N THR A 391 8.36 6.38 3.70
CA THR A 391 8.18 7.10 4.96
C THR A 391 9.46 7.18 5.79
N ALA A 392 9.46 8.06 6.79
CA ALA A 392 10.46 8.12 7.86
C ALA A 392 9.78 8.42 9.19
N SER A 393 10.30 7.81 10.27
CA SER A 393 9.76 7.94 11.62
C SER A 393 10.81 8.59 12.55
N LEU A 394 10.51 9.76 13.09
CA LEU A 394 11.39 10.55 13.96
C LEU A 394 10.86 10.53 15.40
N TRP A 395 11.73 10.17 16.36
CA TRP A 395 11.35 10.02 17.78
C TRP A 395 12.08 11.03 18.64
N THR A 396 11.38 12.05 19.11
CA THR A 396 11.87 13.15 19.93
C THR A 396 10.71 13.85 20.62
N ARG A 397 11.01 14.65 21.64
CA ARG A 397 10.04 15.57 22.27
C ARG A 397 10.05 16.97 21.65
N ASP A 398 11.05 17.26 20.80
CA ASP A 398 11.23 18.55 20.13
C ASP A 398 10.63 18.53 18.72
N ALA A 399 9.42 19.08 18.58
CA ALA A 399 8.71 19.14 17.30
C ALA A 399 9.43 20.03 16.25
N GLU A 400 10.12 21.09 16.70
CA GLU A 400 10.87 21.95 15.77
C GLU A 400 12.11 21.22 15.22
N ARG A 401 12.79 20.44 16.07
CA ARG A 401 13.89 19.58 15.65
C ARG A 401 13.42 18.51 14.67
N ALA A 402 12.29 17.84 14.96
CA ALA A 402 11.69 16.86 14.04
C ALA A 402 11.34 17.49 12.69
N ALA A 403 10.77 18.69 12.68
CA ALA A 403 10.46 19.41 11.45
C ALA A 403 11.69 19.78 10.62
N ARG A 404 12.76 20.25 11.29
CA ARG A 404 14.05 20.56 10.62
C ARG A 404 14.67 19.31 10.00
N ILE A 405 14.78 18.22 10.77
CA ILE A 405 15.31 16.95 10.26
C ILE A 405 14.45 16.42 9.12
N GLY A 406 13.12 16.45 9.31
CA GLY A 406 12.17 15.98 8.29
C GLY A 406 12.29 16.71 6.95
N ALA A 407 12.69 17.99 6.95
CA ALA A 407 12.92 18.76 5.74
C ALA A 407 14.14 18.26 4.93
N ASP A 408 15.08 17.59 5.59
CA ASP A 408 16.29 17.05 4.97
C ASP A 408 16.17 15.55 4.62
N ILE A 409 15.05 14.90 4.95
CA ILE A 409 14.79 13.49 4.66
C ILE A 409 14.08 13.35 3.32
N GLU A 410 14.60 12.50 2.43
CA GLU A 410 14.08 12.24 1.09
C GLU A 410 13.02 11.14 1.11
N THR A 411 11.83 11.44 1.67
CA THR A 411 10.67 10.54 1.73
C THR A 411 9.38 11.26 1.37
N GLY A 412 8.34 10.49 1.03
CA GLY A 412 7.00 11.04 0.78
C GLY A 412 6.28 11.47 2.05
N THR A 413 6.53 10.79 3.18
CA THR A 413 5.91 11.10 4.47
C THR A 413 6.97 11.09 5.58
N VAL A 414 6.87 12.06 6.50
CA VAL A 414 7.65 12.12 7.73
C VAL A 414 6.71 12.05 8.91
N PHE A 415 6.94 11.10 9.80
CA PHE A 415 6.23 10.96 11.06
C PHE A 415 7.06 11.48 12.23
N MET A 416 6.41 12.03 13.24
CA MET A 416 6.97 12.27 14.55
C MET A 416 6.24 11.40 15.58
N ASN A 417 7.01 10.61 16.35
CA ASN A 417 6.49 9.72 17.42
C ASN A 417 5.38 8.77 16.93
N ARG A 418 5.49 8.34 15.71
CA ARG A 418 4.55 7.43 15.03
C ARG A 418 5.24 6.72 13.86
N ALA A 419 4.74 5.56 13.49
CA ALA A 419 5.12 4.82 12.28
C ALA A 419 3.91 4.12 11.67
N ASP A 420 4.03 3.67 10.43
CA ASP A 420 3.07 2.79 9.73
C ASP A 420 1.59 3.24 9.82
N TYR A 421 1.33 4.51 9.53
CA TYR A 421 -0.04 5.03 9.49
C TYR A 421 -0.28 5.88 8.25
N LEU A 422 -1.25 5.48 7.43
CA LEU A 422 -1.69 6.28 6.30
C LEU A 422 -2.88 7.16 6.72
N ASP A 423 -2.59 8.43 7.02
CA ASP A 423 -3.62 9.42 7.28
C ASP A 423 -4.32 9.79 5.97
N PRO A 424 -5.64 9.52 5.81
CA PRO A 424 -6.33 9.80 4.57
C PRO A 424 -6.43 11.30 4.23
N ALA A 425 -6.15 12.19 5.17
CA ALA A 425 -6.10 13.64 4.94
C ALA A 425 -4.79 14.09 4.28
N LEU A 426 -3.76 13.28 4.36
CA LEU A 426 -2.44 13.55 3.79
C LEU A 426 -2.24 12.80 2.48
N CYS A 427 -1.38 13.36 1.62
CA CYS A 427 -1.03 12.69 0.39
C CYS A 427 -0.12 11.49 0.68
N TRP A 428 -0.52 10.30 0.24
CA TRP A 428 0.33 9.14 0.23
C TRP A 428 1.11 9.08 -1.08
N THR A 429 2.42 9.23 -0.99
CA THR A 429 3.33 9.27 -2.13
C THR A 429 4.71 8.80 -1.71
N GLY A 430 5.52 8.38 -2.67
CA GLY A 430 6.92 8.07 -2.47
C GLY A 430 7.82 8.87 -3.42
N VAL A 431 9.11 8.86 -3.12
CA VAL A 431 10.17 9.42 -3.96
C VAL A 431 11.15 8.33 -4.37
N LYS A 432 12.10 8.64 -5.24
CA LYS A 432 13.11 7.69 -5.73
C LYS A 432 12.43 6.46 -6.37
N GLU A 433 12.94 5.24 -6.06
CA GLU A 433 12.36 3.99 -6.60
C GLU A 433 11.06 3.54 -5.91
N THR A 434 10.58 4.28 -4.92
CA THR A 434 9.27 4.04 -4.31
C THR A 434 8.10 4.43 -5.22
N GLY A 435 8.38 5.07 -6.34
CA GLY A 435 7.41 5.31 -7.39
C GLY A 435 7.04 6.75 -7.62
N ARG A 436 5.82 6.99 -8.09
CA ARG A 436 5.32 8.32 -8.45
C ARG A 436 3.80 8.41 -8.41
N GLY A 437 3.30 9.63 -8.36
CA GLY A 437 1.89 9.92 -8.16
C GLY A 437 1.59 10.05 -6.67
N GLY A 438 0.33 10.19 -6.34
CA GLY A 438 -0.11 10.27 -4.95
C GLY A 438 -1.55 9.80 -4.84
N SER A 439 -1.86 9.13 -3.76
CA SER A 439 -3.22 8.73 -3.40
C SER A 439 -3.63 9.41 -2.10
N LEU A 440 -4.87 9.20 -1.70
CA LEU A 440 -5.48 9.86 -0.55
C LEU A 440 -5.53 11.40 -0.69
N SER A 441 -6.08 12.09 0.30
CA SER A 441 -6.30 13.54 0.32
C SER A 441 -6.96 14.09 -0.96
N VAL A 442 -6.92 15.38 -1.14
CA VAL A 442 -7.34 16.05 -2.40
C VAL A 442 -6.46 15.65 -3.60
N ILE A 443 -5.20 15.27 -3.34
CA ILE A 443 -4.24 14.88 -4.38
C ILE A 443 -4.69 13.58 -5.08
N GLY A 444 -5.26 12.62 -4.32
CA GLY A 444 -5.83 11.40 -4.90
C GLY A 444 -6.90 11.69 -5.95
N PHE A 445 -7.79 12.65 -5.69
CA PHE A 445 -8.77 13.09 -6.69
C PHE A 445 -8.12 13.80 -7.89
N GLN A 446 -7.07 14.59 -7.66
CA GLN A 446 -6.35 15.27 -8.73
C GLN A 446 -5.69 14.28 -9.68
N ASN A 447 -5.12 13.20 -9.16
CA ASN A 447 -4.49 12.15 -9.97
C ASN A 447 -5.52 11.29 -10.74
N LEU A 448 -6.74 11.18 -10.24
CA LEU A 448 -7.82 10.40 -10.86
C LEU A 448 -8.75 11.23 -11.75
N THR A 449 -8.39 12.49 -11.99
CA THR A 449 -9.10 13.42 -12.86
C THR A 449 -8.14 14.23 -13.73
N ARG A 450 -8.64 14.73 -14.84
CA ARG A 450 -7.89 15.65 -15.70
C ARG A 450 -8.50 17.05 -15.64
N PRO A 451 -7.68 18.12 -15.71
CA PRO A 451 -8.18 19.47 -15.83
C PRO A 451 -8.78 19.71 -17.23
N LYS A 452 -9.89 20.46 -17.27
CA LYS A 452 -10.47 20.98 -18.51
C LYS A 452 -10.84 22.42 -18.33
N SER A 453 -10.23 23.29 -19.13
CA SER A 453 -10.48 24.73 -19.11
C SER A 453 -11.71 25.09 -19.96
N TYR A 454 -12.58 25.91 -19.37
CA TYR A 454 -13.69 26.56 -20.04
C TYR A 454 -13.39 28.07 -20.11
N HIS A 455 -13.39 28.62 -21.32
CA HIS A 455 -13.25 30.04 -21.59
C HIS A 455 -14.42 30.48 -22.46
N LEU A 456 -15.52 30.82 -21.81
CA LEU A 456 -16.79 31.14 -22.46
C LEU A 456 -16.98 32.64 -22.47
N LYS A 457 -16.93 33.25 -23.67
CA LYS A 457 -17.27 34.65 -23.86
C LYS A 457 -18.78 34.77 -24.02
N LYS A 458 -19.41 35.52 -23.13
CA LYS A 458 -20.84 35.81 -23.17
C LYS A 458 -21.06 36.87 -24.24
N VAL A 459 -22.00 36.64 -25.16
CA VAL A 459 -22.42 37.63 -26.12
C VAL A 459 -23.61 38.36 -25.52
N THR A 460 -23.43 39.62 -25.16
CA THR A 460 -24.57 40.48 -24.80
C THR A 460 -25.40 40.74 -26.05
N ALA A 461 -26.70 40.42 -25.94
CA ALA A 461 -27.68 40.69 -27.01
C ALA A 461 -27.79 42.20 -27.28
#